data_999afadc39603e531ee61f26e1a8c8ea
#
_entry.id   999afadc39603e531ee61f26e1a8c8ea
#
_cell.length_a   1.000
_cell.length_b   1.000
_cell.length_c   1.000
_cell.angle_alpha   90.00
_cell.angle_beta   90.00
_cell.angle_gamma   90.00
#
_symmetry.space_group_name_H-M   'P 1'
#
loop_
_entity.id
_entity.type
_entity.pdbx_description
1 polymer ?
#
loop_
_entity_poly.entity_id
_entity_poly.type
_entity_poly.pdbx_seq_one_letter_code
_entity_poly.pdbx_strand_id
1 'polypeptide(L)'
;MTKQITRKTLILFMVLSVFMTTICSQTSVKAANKVYKNVKLIFEDNQGNTIKTFTKDITQGETLGQILGDQYPTMKADSKLGNFTGWYSSDCLYGLYSGKRYEKNTPVNLECDDYIQISFKAAYEKKSVRITYYYMDNTGWHEKDEESILTPGTGKNAILSCAPAVGDVKPYCHFENWNIIYGEDVIDDNPDQYYLVEAAYDNYPVGVKKSYIDNTGNVKTVKETKYYPAGSKYEDILVELKATPDNASTDTTITGWNIFDPDGSTDEEGTIGVHIDERGSWENDFDLIAEYQNVELNKVFYKIVGEDQKIHETDKVVSNAKNSSEQDVYNEAIKYIPDGHMKALEYTGNWSITKITSDMNDDVYYSMMPKYNKIVVEVDMANYDHSVDTIIYAADP
;
A
#
# COMPACT_ATOMS: atom_id res chain seq x y z
N MET A 1 15.80 6.65 -33.46
CA MET A 1 14.62 5.96 -34.01
C MET A 1 13.52 5.69 -32.95
N THR A 2 13.81 5.63 -31.67
CA THR A 2 12.88 5.26 -30.57
C THR A 2 11.83 6.35 -30.23
N LYS A 3 12.16 7.64 -30.40
CA LYS A 3 11.24 8.75 -30.10
C LYS A 3 10.03 8.92 -31.04
N GLN A 4 10.07 8.34 -32.24
CA GLN A 4 8.92 8.45 -33.17
C GLN A 4 7.86 7.36 -32.98
N ILE A 5 8.23 6.25 -32.35
CA ILE A 5 7.29 5.13 -32.09
C ILE A 5 6.35 5.50 -30.94
N THR A 6 6.87 6.14 -29.89
CA THR A 6 6.09 6.55 -28.72
C THR A 6 5.01 7.60 -29.04
N ARG A 7 5.29 8.54 -29.94
CA ARG A 7 4.31 9.56 -30.33
C ARG A 7 3.15 8.99 -31.17
N LYS A 8 3.42 8.00 -32.03
CA LYS A 8 2.38 7.34 -32.83
C LYS A 8 1.50 6.43 -31.96
N THR A 9 2.08 5.76 -30.98
CA THR A 9 1.34 4.90 -30.05
C THR A 9 0.46 5.74 -29.11
N LEU A 10 0.92 6.89 -28.64
CA LEU A 10 0.13 7.79 -27.81
C LEU A 10 -1.06 8.41 -28.58
N ILE A 11 -0.85 8.79 -29.85
CA ILE A 11 -1.92 9.29 -30.70
C ILE A 11 -2.94 8.19 -31.02
N LEU A 12 -2.50 6.95 -31.22
CA LEU A 12 -3.40 5.81 -31.44
C LEU A 12 -4.24 5.52 -30.19
N PHE A 13 -3.67 5.60 -28.99
CA PHE A 13 -4.42 5.44 -27.73
C PHE A 13 -5.41 6.59 -27.51
N MET A 14 -5.04 7.85 -27.78
CA MET A 14 -5.98 8.97 -27.70
C MET A 14 -7.11 8.87 -28.71
N VAL A 15 -6.83 8.44 -29.94
CA VAL A 15 -7.87 8.22 -30.95
C VAL A 15 -8.77 7.06 -30.57
N LEU A 16 -8.20 5.96 -30.00
CA LEU A 16 -9.01 4.82 -29.53
C LEU A 16 -9.88 5.20 -28.32
N SER A 17 -9.38 6.02 -27.38
CA SER A 17 -10.17 6.47 -26.22
C SER A 17 -11.30 7.42 -26.66
N VAL A 18 -11.06 8.33 -27.61
CA VAL A 18 -12.10 9.20 -28.19
C VAL A 18 -13.11 8.36 -29.00
N PHE A 19 -12.68 7.32 -29.71
CA PHE A 19 -13.60 6.42 -30.42
C PHE A 19 -14.44 5.59 -29.43
N MET A 20 -13.87 5.10 -28.33
CA MET A 20 -14.64 4.39 -27.30
C MET A 20 -15.66 5.29 -26.60
N THR A 21 -15.28 6.52 -26.25
CA THR A 21 -16.24 7.48 -25.67
C THR A 21 -17.33 7.89 -26.65
N THR A 22 -17.03 7.98 -27.97
CA THR A 22 -18.02 8.33 -28.98
C THR A 22 -18.95 7.14 -29.31
N ILE A 23 -18.46 5.90 -29.21
CA ILE A 23 -19.29 4.71 -29.42
C ILE A 23 -20.21 4.47 -28.20
N CYS A 24 -19.75 4.72 -26.98
CA CYS A 24 -20.62 4.66 -25.79
C CYS A 24 -21.69 5.75 -25.76
N SER A 25 -21.49 6.88 -26.45
CA SER A 25 -22.48 7.96 -26.49
C SER A 25 -23.54 7.83 -27.61
N GLN A 26 -23.41 6.87 -28.53
CA GLN A 26 -24.31 6.77 -29.69
C GLN A 26 -25.21 5.51 -29.74
N THR A 27 -25.16 4.61 -28.75
CA THR A 27 -26.10 3.48 -28.71
C THR A 27 -27.14 3.61 -27.62
N SER A 28 -27.82 4.74 -27.53
CA SER A 28 -29.15 4.73 -26.95
C SER A 28 -30.14 4.24 -28.04
N VAL A 29 -29.97 3.02 -28.49
CA VAL A 29 -31.10 2.32 -29.11
C VAL A 29 -32.13 2.20 -27.98
N LYS A 30 -33.21 2.96 -28.08
CA LYS A 30 -34.40 2.73 -27.26
C LYS A 30 -34.80 1.27 -27.46
N ALA A 31 -34.33 0.41 -26.56
CA ALA A 31 -34.86 -0.95 -26.45
C ALA A 31 -36.30 -0.75 -25.97
N ALA A 32 -37.22 -0.70 -26.93
CA ALA A 32 -38.62 -0.50 -26.66
C ALA A 32 -39.10 -1.65 -25.77
N ASN A 33 -39.53 -1.32 -24.56
CA ASN A 33 -40.27 -2.19 -23.64
C ASN A 33 -39.57 -3.47 -23.14
N LYS A 34 -38.24 -3.50 -23.01
CA LYS A 34 -37.59 -4.65 -22.38
C LYS A 34 -38.03 -4.76 -20.93
N VAL A 35 -38.51 -5.93 -20.53
CA VAL A 35 -38.94 -6.23 -19.18
C VAL A 35 -37.97 -7.20 -18.53
N TYR A 36 -37.37 -6.77 -17.42
CA TYR A 36 -36.49 -7.59 -16.60
C TYR A 36 -37.34 -8.28 -15.52
N LYS A 37 -37.23 -9.59 -15.42
CA LYS A 37 -38.04 -10.39 -14.53
C LYS A 37 -37.38 -10.66 -13.19
N ASN A 38 -38.19 -10.64 -12.12
CA ASN A 38 -37.76 -11.01 -10.77
C ASN A 38 -36.52 -10.23 -10.27
N VAL A 39 -36.44 -8.95 -10.61
CA VAL A 39 -35.35 -8.08 -10.13
C VAL A 39 -35.48 -7.90 -8.61
N LYS A 40 -34.40 -8.22 -7.87
CA LYS A 40 -34.35 -8.05 -6.43
C LYS A 40 -33.82 -6.65 -6.10
N LEU A 41 -34.62 -5.84 -5.43
CA LEU A 41 -34.26 -4.49 -4.95
C LEU A 41 -34.06 -4.55 -3.45
N ILE A 42 -32.86 -4.23 -2.97
CA ILE A 42 -32.48 -4.19 -1.55
C ILE A 42 -32.28 -2.74 -1.16
N PHE A 43 -32.96 -2.29 -0.11
CA PHE A 43 -32.80 -0.94 0.44
C PHE A 43 -32.14 -1.04 1.81
N GLU A 44 -31.08 -0.29 1.99
CA GLU A 44 -30.21 -0.31 3.17
C GLU A 44 -30.12 1.08 3.80
N ASP A 45 -29.92 1.13 5.10
CA ASP A 45 -29.60 2.40 5.76
C ASP A 45 -28.16 2.85 5.44
N ASN A 46 -27.75 3.96 6.01
CA ASN A 46 -26.37 4.49 5.85
C ASN A 46 -25.29 3.64 6.52
N GLN A 47 -25.70 2.64 7.33
CA GLN A 47 -24.78 1.69 7.99
C GLN A 47 -24.74 0.34 7.25
N GLY A 48 -25.49 0.19 6.14
CA GLY A 48 -25.57 -1.05 5.37
C GLY A 48 -26.57 -2.09 5.92
N ASN A 49 -27.41 -1.73 6.90
CA ASN A 49 -28.43 -2.64 7.37
C ASN A 49 -29.62 -2.67 6.40
N THR A 50 -30.04 -3.86 5.99
CA THR A 50 -31.19 -4.01 5.11
C THR A 50 -32.48 -3.56 5.82
N ILE A 51 -33.14 -2.57 5.23
CA ILE A 51 -34.40 -2.03 5.70
C ILE A 51 -35.57 -2.74 5.02
N LYS A 52 -35.45 -2.96 3.71
CA LYS A 52 -36.51 -3.55 2.90
C LYS A 52 -35.99 -4.24 1.65
N THR A 53 -36.65 -5.32 1.27
CA THR A 53 -36.31 -6.04 0.03
C THR A 53 -37.61 -6.24 -0.76
N PHE A 54 -37.50 -6.05 -2.07
CA PHE A 54 -38.58 -6.31 -3.02
C PHE A 54 -38.10 -7.20 -4.13
N THR A 55 -39.00 -8.00 -4.72
CA THR A 55 -38.79 -8.65 -5.98
C THR A 55 -39.85 -8.15 -6.95
N LYS A 56 -39.43 -7.53 -8.04
CA LYS A 56 -40.33 -6.87 -9.01
C LYS A 56 -39.89 -7.18 -10.44
N ASP A 57 -40.84 -7.19 -11.35
CA ASP A 57 -40.56 -7.04 -12.77
C ASP A 57 -40.38 -5.55 -13.05
N ILE A 58 -39.35 -5.20 -13.81
CA ILE A 58 -38.99 -3.80 -14.12
C ILE A 58 -38.98 -3.63 -15.63
N THR A 59 -39.76 -2.69 -16.12
CA THR A 59 -39.70 -2.25 -17.51
C THR A 59 -38.63 -1.18 -17.68
N GLN A 60 -37.80 -1.30 -18.70
CA GLN A 60 -36.74 -0.33 -18.98
C GLN A 60 -37.25 1.11 -18.98
N GLY A 61 -36.67 1.97 -18.14
CA GLY A 61 -37.03 3.36 -18.00
C GLY A 61 -38.15 3.65 -16.98
N GLU A 62 -38.74 2.62 -16.33
CA GLU A 62 -39.64 2.85 -15.19
C GLU A 62 -38.88 3.54 -14.04
N THR A 63 -39.56 4.43 -13.33
CA THR A 63 -39.00 5.07 -12.14
C THR A 63 -39.21 4.19 -10.90
N LEU A 64 -38.35 4.38 -9.87
CA LEU A 64 -38.56 3.67 -8.59
C LEU A 64 -39.96 3.89 -8.01
N GLY A 65 -40.53 5.06 -8.21
CA GLY A 65 -41.91 5.36 -7.79
C GLY A 65 -42.97 4.57 -8.55
N GLN A 66 -42.77 4.32 -9.85
CA GLN A 66 -43.68 3.49 -10.65
C GLN A 66 -43.56 2.00 -10.28
N ILE A 67 -42.33 1.53 -10.04
CA ILE A 67 -42.05 0.13 -9.67
C ILE A 67 -42.60 -0.19 -8.27
N LEU A 68 -42.48 0.71 -7.32
CA LEU A 68 -42.77 0.46 -5.91
C LEU A 68 -44.09 1.09 -5.43
N GLY A 69 -44.62 2.10 -6.14
CA GLY A 69 -45.86 2.80 -5.77
C GLY A 69 -45.80 3.35 -4.35
N ASP A 70 -46.84 3.02 -3.56
CA ASP A 70 -46.95 3.42 -2.14
C ASP A 70 -45.94 2.66 -1.24
N GLN A 71 -45.27 1.65 -1.75
CA GLN A 71 -44.25 0.91 -1.00
C GLN A 71 -42.86 1.53 -1.12
N TYR A 72 -42.69 2.65 -1.86
CA TYR A 72 -41.42 3.34 -1.97
C TYR A 72 -40.87 3.69 -0.59
N PRO A 73 -39.69 3.16 -0.23
CA PRO A 73 -39.15 3.36 1.11
C PRO A 73 -38.67 4.80 1.28
N THR A 74 -38.90 5.35 2.45
CA THR A 74 -38.35 6.65 2.86
C THR A 74 -37.71 6.52 4.23
N MET A 75 -36.73 7.35 4.51
CA MET A 75 -36.02 7.39 5.77
C MET A 75 -36.40 8.64 6.58
N LYS A 76 -36.27 8.55 7.90
CA LYS A 76 -36.36 9.74 8.76
C LYS A 76 -35.04 10.54 8.60
N ALA A 77 -35.15 11.83 8.93
CA ALA A 77 -33.94 12.67 9.03
C ALA A 77 -32.97 12.07 10.06
N ASP A 78 -31.71 12.07 9.72
CA ASP A 78 -30.62 11.72 10.61
C ASP A 78 -30.07 12.97 11.31
N SER A 79 -29.73 12.85 12.59
CA SER A 79 -29.30 13.99 13.40
C SER A 79 -27.94 14.61 12.93
N LYS A 80 -27.10 13.81 12.26
CA LYS A 80 -25.78 14.24 11.73
C LYS A 80 -25.84 14.53 10.24
N LEU A 81 -26.55 13.70 9.47
CA LEU A 81 -26.58 13.73 8.03
C LEU A 81 -27.68 14.63 7.44
N GLY A 82 -28.65 15.05 8.24
CA GLY A 82 -29.76 15.90 7.81
C GLY A 82 -30.92 15.11 7.23
N ASN A 83 -31.69 15.75 6.30
CA ASN A 83 -32.87 15.13 5.72
C ASN A 83 -32.48 14.05 4.69
N PHE A 84 -33.32 13.01 4.62
CA PHE A 84 -33.23 12.01 3.58
C PHE A 84 -33.56 12.63 2.21
N THR A 85 -32.67 12.38 1.21
CA THR A 85 -32.75 12.97 -0.12
C THR A 85 -33.02 11.97 -1.23
N GLY A 86 -32.89 10.67 -0.94
CA GLY A 86 -33.12 9.62 -1.93
C GLY A 86 -32.29 8.37 -1.65
N TRP A 87 -32.19 7.53 -2.65
CA TRP A 87 -31.46 6.29 -2.60
C TRP A 87 -30.26 6.36 -3.52
N TYR A 88 -29.17 5.78 -3.12
CA TYR A 88 -27.93 5.72 -3.85
C TYR A 88 -27.66 4.27 -4.28
N SER A 89 -27.42 4.03 -5.57
CA SER A 89 -26.99 2.70 -6.02
C SER A 89 -25.50 2.51 -5.81
N SER A 90 -25.12 1.48 -5.05
CA SER A 90 -23.74 1.07 -4.88
C SER A 90 -23.24 0.11 -5.97
N ASP A 91 -24.17 -0.45 -6.78
CA ASP A 91 -23.82 -1.45 -7.79
C ASP A 91 -23.66 -0.83 -9.17
N CYS A 92 -22.46 -0.90 -9.72
CA CYS A 92 -22.18 -0.58 -11.13
C CYS A 92 -22.33 -1.80 -12.09
N LEU A 93 -22.65 -2.99 -11.57
CA LEU A 93 -22.58 -4.25 -12.30
C LEU A 93 -23.70 -4.48 -13.30
N TYR A 94 -24.79 -3.72 -13.24
CA TYR A 94 -26.00 -3.98 -14.04
C TYR A 94 -26.47 -2.77 -14.87
N GLY A 95 -25.54 -1.88 -15.24
CA GLY A 95 -25.86 -0.64 -15.97
C GLY A 95 -26.40 0.48 -15.10
N LEU A 96 -26.43 0.29 -13.77
CA LEU A 96 -26.65 1.37 -12.84
C LEU A 96 -25.29 2.04 -12.55
N TYR A 97 -25.24 3.33 -12.80
CA TYR A 97 -24.01 4.10 -12.50
C TYR A 97 -23.82 4.18 -10.99
N SER A 98 -22.71 3.65 -10.51
CA SER A 98 -22.16 3.98 -9.20
C SER A 98 -22.11 5.51 -9.07
N GLY A 99 -22.50 6.07 -7.95
CA GLY A 99 -22.51 7.51 -7.77
C GLY A 99 -23.81 8.22 -8.16
N LYS A 100 -24.83 7.52 -8.61
CA LYS A 100 -26.09 8.15 -8.99
C LYS A 100 -27.12 8.05 -7.89
N ARG A 101 -27.70 9.22 -7.56
CA ARG A 101 -28.86 9.29 -6.68
C ARG A 101 -30.13 8.90 -7.42
N TYR A 102 -30.90 8.02 -6.81
CA TYR A 102 -32.22 7.56 -7.27
C TYR A 102 -33.32 8.11 -6.36
N GLU A 103 -33.98 9.15 -6.84
CA GLU A 103 -35.21 9.66 -6.24
C GLU A 103 -36.42 8.86 -6.75
N LYS A 104 -37.57 9.14 -6.18
CA LYS A 104 -38.83 8.47 -6.56
C LYS A 104 -39.11 8.52 -8.08
N ASN A 105 -38.71 9.61 -8.73
CA ASN A 105 -38.95 9.85 -10.18
C ASN A 105 -37.71 9.55 -11.06
N THR A 106 -36.65 8.99 -10.52
CA THR A 106 -35.45 8.64 -11.30
C THR A 106 -35.69 7.35 -12.07
N PRO A 107 -35.51 7.34 -13.41
CA PRO A 107 -35.64 6.12 -14.21
C PRO A 107 -34.57 5.09 -13.86
N VAL A 108 -34.97 3.83 -13.76
CA VAL A 108 -34.09 2.68 -13.59
C VAL A 108 -33.83 2.08 -14.98
N ASN A 109 -32.59 2.13 -15.43
CA ASN A 109 -32.16 1.56 -16.70
C ASN A 109 -31.19 0.42 -16.42
N LEU A 110 -31.52 -0.78 -16.90
CA LEU A 110 -30.75 -2.00 -16.68
C LEU A 110 -30.13 -2.46 -18.00
N GLU A 111 -28.91 -3.00 -17.96
CA GLU A 111 -28.17 -3.44 -19.15
C GLU A 111 -27.86 -4.95 -19.14
N CYS A 112 -28.35 -5.69 -18.16
CA CYS A 112 -28.07 -7.11 -17.98
C CYS A 112 -29.34 -7.95 -18.20
N ASP A 113 -29.20 -9.20 -18.68
CA ASP A 113 -30.32 -10.11 -18.96
C ASP A 113 -30.54 -11.20 -17.91
N ASP A 114 -29.58 -11.37 -16.97
CA ASP A 114 -29.61 -12.44 -15.96
C ASP A 114 -30.22 -11.98 -14.64
N TYR A 115 -30.15 -12.85 -13.62
CA TYR A 115 -30.59 -12.55 -12.26
C TYR A 115 -29.99 -11.24 -11.77
N ILE A 116 -30.86 -10.24 -11.51
CA ILE A 116 -30.44 -8.91 -11.15
C ILE A 116 -30.79 -8.67 -9.67
N GLN A 117 -29.78 -8.34 -8.89
CA GLN A 117 -29.93 -7.82 -7.55
C GLN A 117 -29.32 -6.42 -7.50
N ILE A 118 -30.08 -5.45 -7.01
CA ILE A 118 -29.65 -4.05 -6.92
C ILE A 118 -29.76 -3.61 -5.45
N SER A 119 -28.65 -3.11 -4.91
CA SER A 119 -28.59 -2.55 -3.58
C SER A 119 -28.63 -1.03 -3.64
N PHE A 120 -29.50 -0.44 -2.83
CA PHE A 120 -29.65 0.99 -2.68
C PHE A 120 -29.38 1.38 -1.22
N LYS A 121 -28.41 2.26 -1.00
CA LYS A 121 -28.13 2.86 0.32
C LYS A 121 -28.85 4.20 0.48
N ALA A 122 -29.29 4.52 1.70
CA ALA A 122 -29.97 5.77 1.98
C ALA A 122 -29.03 6.96 1.79
N ALA A 123 -29.47 7.98 1.01
CA ALA A 123 -28.76 9.23 0.79
C ALA A 123 -29.40 10.37 1.60
N TYR A 124 -28.58 11.27 2.12
CA TYR A 124 -28.95 12.40 2.96
C TYR A 124 -28.35 13.70 2.42
N GLU A 125 -28.71 14.85 3.03
CA GLU A 125 -28.13 16.16 2.71
C GLU A 125 -26.62 16.21 2.92
N LYS A 126 -26.13 15.42 3.88
CA LYS A 126 -24.71 15.24 4.17
C LYS A 126 -24.37 13.76 4.18
N LYS A 127 -23.10 13.44 4.03
CA LYS A 127 -22.60 12.07 4.14
C LYS A 127 -21.34 12.00 4.99
N SER A 128 -21.07 10.81 5.56
CA SER A 128 -19.77 10.51 6.13
C SER A 128 -18.79 10.21 5.01
N VAL A 129 -17.61 10.82 5.07
CA VAL A 129 -16.50 10.60 4.14
C VAL A 129 -15.31 10.12 4.95
N ARG A 130 -14.77 8.95 4.59
CA ARG A 130 -13.56 8.43 5.21
C ARG A 130 -12.35 9.15 4.64
N ILE A 131 -11.46 9.61 5.52
CA ILE A 131 -10.24 10.30 5.17
C ILE A 131 -9.11 9.66 5.94
N THR A 132 -8.08 9.20 5.23
CA THR A 132 -6.86 8.70 5.84
C THR A 132 -5.79 9.78 5.70
N TYR A 133 -5.25 10.23 6.82
CA TYR A 133 -4.20 11.23 6.91
C TYR A 133 -2.85 10.55 7.18
N TYR A 134 -1.87 10.87 6.34
CA TYR A 134 -0.47 10.48 6.52
C TYR A 134 0.37 11.68 6.92
N TYR A 135 1.08 11.59 8.03
CA TYR A 135 1.91 12.68 8.54
C TYR A 135 3.07 12.16 9.38
N MET A 136 4.09 12.99 9.57
CA MET A 136 5.20 12.71 10.47
C MET A 136 5.07 13.46 11.78
N ASP A 137 5.63 12.87 12.83
CA ASP A 137 5.99 13.57 14.07
C ASP A 137 7.39 13.13 14.54
N ASN A 138 7.78 13.51 15.75
CA ASN A 138 9.09 13.15 16.30
C ASN A 138 9.26 11.65 16.60
N THR A 139 8.23 10.83 16.44
CA THR A 139 8.26 9.38 16.62
C THR A 139 8.25 8.61 15.30
N GLY A 140 8.09 9.31 14.17
CA GLY A 140 8.07 8.75 12.82
C GLY A 140 6.79 9.04 12.05
N TRP A 141 6.50 8.19 11.08
CA TRP A 141 5.30 8.26 10.25
C TRP A 141 4.07 7.74 10.98
N HIS A 142 2.95 8.40 10.73
CA HIS A 142 1.64 8.06 11.29
C HIS A 142 0.59 8.01 10.20
N GLU A 143 -0.30 7.05 10.37
CA GLU A 143 -1.55 6.94 9.63
C GLU A 143 -2.70 7.18 10.59
N LYS A 144 -3.67 8.00 10.19
CA LYS A 144 -4.85 8.32 11.00
C LYS A 144 -6.11 8.32 10.15
N ASP A 145 -6.98 7.38 10.41
CA ASP A 145 -8.31 7.35 9.82
C ASP A 145 -9.27 8.27 10.57
N GLU A 146 -9.98 9.09 9.84
CA GLU A 146 -11.05 9.94 10.34
C GLU A 146 -12.29 9.89 9.45
N GLU A 147 -13.44 10.15 10.04
CA GLU A 147 -14.68 10.36 9.32
C GLU A 147 -15.13 11.79 9.45
N SER A 148 -15.40 12.45 8.33
CA SER A 148 -15.91 13.81 8.27
C SER A 148 -17.30 13.86 7.64
N ILE A 149 -18.18 14.67 8.19
CA ILE A 149 -19.53 14.87 7.66
C ILE A 149 -19.51 16.04 6.68
N LEU A 150 -19.65 15.73 5.40
CA LEU A 150 -19.55 16.71 4.32
C LEU A 150 -20.81 16.72 3.43
N THR A 151 -21.00 17.81 2.71
CA THR A 151 -22.14 17.99 1.81
C THR A 151 -21.76 17.56 0.40
N PRO A 152 -22.51 16.66 -0.26
CA PRO A 152 -22.32 16.35 -1.67
C PRO A 152 -22.36 17.60 -2.56
N GLY A 153 -21.54 17.63 -3.59
CA GLY A 153 -21.32 18.80 -4.43
C GLY A 153 -20.23 19.76 -3.94
N THR A 154 -19.71 19.53 -2.73
CA THR A 154 -18.59 20.33 -2.20
C THR A 154 -17.27 19.88 -2.86
N GLY A 155 -16.42 20.84 -3.21
CA GLY A 155 -15.09 20.55 -3.77
C GLY A 155 -14.13 19.90 -2.75
N LYS A 156 -13.15 19.16 -3.24
CA LYS A 156 -12.16 18.42 -2.43
C LYS A 156 -11.41 19.28 -1.39
N ASN A 157 -11.32 20.59 -1.58
CA ASN A 157 -10.68 21.48 -0.59
C ASN A 157 -11.39 21.46 0.78
N ALA A 158 -12.66 21.04 0.84
CA ALA A 158 -13.33 20.83 2.11
C ALA A 158 -12.66 19.72 2.95
N ILE A 159 -12.06 18.73 2.32
CA ILE A 159 -11.29 17.66 2.95
C ILE A 159 -10.09 18.25 3.71
N LEU A 160 -9.35 19.16 3.09
CA LEU A 160 -8.19 19.80 3.71
C LEU A 160 -8.55 20.64 4.94
N SER A 161 -9.78 21.17 4.98
CA SER A 161 -10.26 21.92 6.15
C SER A 161 -10.57 21.03 7.36
N CYS A 162 -10.69 19.71 7.15
CA CYS A 162 -10.87 18.71 8.19
C CYS A 162 -9.54 18.15 8.74
N ALA A 163 -8.41 18.51 8.10
CA ALA A 163 -7.13 17.92 8.43
C ALA A 163 -6.69 18.25 9.86
N PRO A 164 -6.06 17.29 10.56
CA PRO A 164 -5.55 17.54 11.90
C PRO A 164 -4.44 18.60 11.90
N ALA A 165 -4.28 19.27 13.02
CA ALA A 165 -3.13 20.15 13.19
C ALA A 165 -1.87 19.28 13.36
N VAL A 166 -0.91 19.46 12.48
CA VAL A 166 0.42 18.85 12.58
C VAL A 166 1.47 19.94 12.73
N GLY A 167 2.61 19.61 13.33
CA GLY A 167 3.72 20.54 13.53
C GLY A 167 4.95 20.11 12.75
N ASP A 168 6.01 20.91 12.90
CA ASP A 168 7.33 20.58 12.37
C ASP A 168 7.89 19.34 13.06
N VAL A 169 8.55 18.49 12.30
CA VAL A 169 9.36 17.39 12.80
C VAL A 169 10.77 17.89 13.02
N LYS A 170 11.13 18.08 14.28
CA LYS A 170 12.43 18.68 14.65
C LYS A 170 13.58 17.72 14.36
N PRO A 171 14.75 18.25 13.90
CA PRO A 171 15.03 19.68 13.74
C PRO A 171 14.96 20.19 12.29
N TYR A 172 14.63 19.34 11.30
CA TYR A 172 14.92 19.63 9.88
C TYR A 172 13.74 19.55 8.93
N CYS A 173 12.58 19.05 9.36
CA CYS A 173 11.39 18.94 8.49
C CYS A 173 10.34 19.94 8.96
N HIS A 174 10.03 20.94 8.15
CA HIS A 174 9.00 21.91 8.45
C HIS A 174 7.74 21.58 7.65
N PHE A 175 6.60 21.52 8.35
CA PHE A 175 5.33 21.29 7.72
C PHE A 175 4.97 22.48 6.78
N GLU A 176 4.62 22.16 5.54
CA GLU A 176 4.23 23.17 4.55
C GLU A 176 2.72 23.20 4.34
N ASN A 177 2.13 22.09 3.98
CA ASN A 177 0.69 22.00 3.68
C ASN A 177 0.20 20.54 3.69
N TRP A 178 -1.11 20.38 3.47
CA TRP A 178 -1.75 19.11 3.21
C TRP A 178 -2.04 18.94 1.71
N ASN A 179 -1.70 17.79 1.15
CA ASN A 179 -1.99 17.41 -0.23
C ASN A 179 -2.98 16.25 -0.28
N ILE A 180 -3.97 16.34 -1.18
CA ILE A 180 -4.82 15.20 -1.50
C ILE A 180 -4.12 14.38 -2.57
N ILE A 181 -3.70 13.16 -2.22
CA ILE A 181 -3.00 12.23 -3.11
C ILE A 181 -3.96 11.28 -3.80
N TYR A 182 -5.12 11.01 -3.19
CA TYR A 182 -6.18 10.21 -3.80
C TYR A 182 -7.56 10.75 -3.39
N GLY A 183 -8.51 10.70 -4.31
CA GLY A 183 -9.90 11.09 -4.13
C GLY A 183 -10.42 11.96 -5.29
N GLU A 184 -11.73 12.01 -5.44
CA GLU A 184 -12.38 12.76 -6.50
C GLU A 184 -12.34 14.28 -6.25
N ASP A 185 -12.40 15.09 -7.33
CA ASP A 185 -12.38 16.56 -7.22
C ASP A 185 -13.62 17.13 -6.50
N VAL A 186 -14.70 16.37 -6.47
CA VAL A 186 -15.97 16.74 -5.84
C VAL A 186 -16.46 15.60 -4.96
N ILE A 187 -16.97 15.95 -3.79
CA ILE A 187 -17.67 15.01 -2.92
C ILE A 187 -19.00 14.69 -3.57
N ASP A 188 -19.15 13.47 -4.03
CA ASP A 188 -20.38 12.98 -4.65
C ASP A 188 -21.27 12.26 -3.65
N ASP A 189 -22.33 11.59 -4.12
CA ASP A 189 -23.22 10.80 -3.28
C ASP A 189 -22.70 9.35 -3.03
N ASN A 190 -21.52 8.95 -3.56
CA ASN A 190 -20.95 7.62 -3.39
C ASN A 190 -20.63 7.35 -1.91
N PRO A 191 -21.30 6.43 -1.20
CA PRO A 191 -21.05 6.16 0.20
C PRO A 191 -19.66 5.60 0.49
N ASP A 192 -19.03 5.01 -0.53
CA ASP A 192 -17.70 4.38 -0.42
C ASP A 192 -16.56 5.31 -0.87
N GLN A 193 -16.88 6.58 -1.17
CA GLN A 193 -15.88 7.59 -1.51
C GLN A 193 -14.96 7.85 -0.31
N TYR A 194 -13.67 7.79 -0.55
CA TYR A 194 -12.65 8.05 0.46
C TYR A 194 -11.53 8.91 -0.10
N TYR A 195 -10.73 9.47 0.80
CA TYR A 195 -9.60 10.33 0.45
C TYR A 195 -8.35 9.89 1.19
N LEU A 196 -7.22 9.96 0.50
CA LEU A 196 -5.90 9.87 1.09
C LEU A 196 -5.28 11.27 1.07
N VAL A 197 -4.83 11.74 2.22
CA VAL A 197 -4.31 13.08 2.41
C VAL A 197 -2.97 13.00 3.11
N GLU A 198 -1.97 13.65 2.54
CA GLU A 198 -0.60 13.61 3.01
C GLU A 198 -0.14 14.99 3.47
N ALA A 199 0.57 15.03 4.59
CA ALA A 199 1.29 16.21 5.04
C ALA A 199 2.58 16.36 4.23
N ALA A 200 2.73 17.50 3.55
CA ALA A 200 3.96 17.85 2.85
C ALA A 200 4.93 18.59 3.78
N TYR A 201 6.21 18.25 3.66
CA TYR A 201 7.31 18.87 4.40
C TYR A 201 8.37 19.37 3.44
N ASP A 202 9.13 20.38 3.86
CA ASP A 202 10.24 20.94 3.07
C ASP A 202 11.40 19.95 2.90
N ASN A 203 11.63 19.10 3.90
CA ASN A 203 12.60 18.02 3.86
C ASN A 203 11.99 16.72 4.38
N TYR A 204 12.58 15.60 3.94
CA TYR A 204 12.21 14.25 4.39
C TYR A 204 13.41 13.52 4.96
N PRO A 205 13.21 12.68 6.00
CA PRO A 205 14.26 11.82 6.52
C PRO A 205 14.61 10.74 5.52
N VAL A 206 15.89 10.42 5.45
CA VAL A 206 16.47 9.31 4.69
C VAL A 206 17.29 8.48 5.64
N GLY A 207 16.88 7.26 5.89
CA GLY A 207 17.64 6.29 6.65
C GLY A 207 18.81 5.76 5.80
N VAL A 208 20.01 5.80 6.34
CA VAL A 208 21.20 5.30 5.66
C VAL A 208 21.91 4.30 6.54
N LYS A 209 22.01 3.08 6.07
CA LYS A 209 22.80 2.02 6.69
C LYS A 209 24.03 1.75 5.84
N LYS A 210 25.22 1.94 6.39
CA LYS A 210 26.50 1.71 5.69
C LYS A 210 27.27 0.60 6.36
N SER A 211 27.64 -0.41 5.60
CA SER A 211 28.49 -1.51 6.07
C SER A 211 29.84 -1.49 5.33
N TYR A 212 30.94 -1.41 6.07
CA TYR A 212 32.28 -1.31 5.54
C TYR A 212 33.32 -1.87 6.52
N ILE A 213 34.57 -2.10 6.08
CA ILE A 213 35.70 -2.47 6.94
C ILE A 213 36.33 -1.21 7.51
N ASP A 214 36.38 -1.12 8.84
CA ASP A 214 36.97 0.01 9.54
C ASP A 214 38.52 -0.10 9.67
N ASN A 215 39.13 0.91 10.23
CA ASN A 215 40.60 0.99 10.44
C ASN A 215 41.13 -0.06 11.43
N THR A 216 40.30 -0.82 12.09
CA THR A 216 40.68 -1.97 12.93
C THR A 216 40.58 -3.30 12.18
N GLY A 217 40.16 -3.29 10.93
CA GLY A 217 39.95 -4.46 10.09
C GLY A 217 38.65 -5.20 10.32
N ASN A 218 37.73 -4.63 11.14
CA ASN A 218 36.44 -5.24 11.45
C ASN A 218 35.34 -4.67 10.56
N VAL A 219 34.31 -5.48 10.29
CA VAL A 219 33.10 -4.99 9.63
C VAL A 219 32.34 -4.08 10.60
N LYS A 220 32.13 -2.86 10.18
CA LYS A 220 31.36 -1.85 10.89
C LYS A 220 30.08 -1.54 10.10
N THR A 221 28.96 -1.54 10.79
CA THR A 221 27.68 -1.05 10.26
C THR A 221 27.30 0.21 11.01
N VAL A 222 27.09 1.30 10.28
CA VAL A 222 26.67 2.59 10.82
C VAL A 222 25.27 2.88 10.29
N LYS A 223 24.39 3.32 11.18
CA LYS A 223 23.06 3.83 10.82
C LYS A 223 23.04 5.33 11.10
N GLU A 224 22.59 6.09 10.13
CA GLU A 224 22.40 7.55 10.26
C GLU A 224 21.10 7.95 9.56
N THR A 225 20.53 9.06 10.00
CA THR A 225 19.41 9.69 9.28
C THR A 225 19.91 11.02 8.72
N LYS A 226 19.72 11.21 7.43
CA LYS A 226 19.97 12.45 6.71
C LYS A 226 18.65 13.06 6.28
N TYR A 227 18.65 14.34 5.93
CA TYR A 227 17.44 15.05 5.54
C TYR A 227 17.68 15.72 4.20
N TYR A 228 16.77 15.50 3.27
CA TYR A 228 16.86 16.02 1.91
C TYR A 228 15.55 16.70 1.50
N PRO A 229 15.63 17.76 0.68
CA PRO A 229 14.47 18.42 0.13
C PRO A 229 13.56 17.46 -0.62
N ALA A 230 12.25 17.70 -0.53
CA ALA A 230 11.27 17.01 -1.33
C ALA A 230 11.60 17.10 -2.83
N GLY A 231 11.49 15.98 -3.54
CA GLY A 231 11.81 15.89 -4.96
C GLY A 231 13.29 15.83 -5.31
N SER A 232 14.22 15.75 -4.30
CA SER A 232 15.62 15.43 -4.55
C SER A 232 15.73 14.07 -5.20
N LYS A 233 16.53 13.95 -6.26
CA LYS A 233 16.70 12.69 -6.97
C LYS A 233 17.63 11.75 -6.20
N TYR A 234 17.30 10.48 -6.17
CA TYR A 234 18.14 9.45 -5.56
C TYR A 234 19.54 9.42 -6.16
N GLU A 235 19.68 9.54 -7.49
CA GLU A 235 20.98 9.59 -8.17
C GLU A 235 21.91 10.68 -7.61
N ASP A 236 21.36 11.85 -7.26
CA ASP A 236 22.15 12.98 -6.76
C ASP A 236 22.58 12.75 -5.30
N ILE A 237 21.68 12.28 -4.45
CA ILE A 237 21.99 12.03 -3.03
C ILE A 237 22.89 10.81 -2.84
N LEU A 238 22.78 9.79 -3.68
CA LEU A 238 23.63 8.60 -3.63
C LEU A 238 25.10 8.93 -3.85
N VAL A 239 25.43 9.97 -4.61
CA VAL A 239 26.82 10.46 -4.75
C VAL A 239 27.39 10.88 -3.39
N GLU A 240 26.62 11.58 -2.56
CA GLU A 240 27.00 11.96 -1.20
C GLU A 240 27.02 10.74 -0.28
N LEU A 241 25.96 9.92 -0.35
CA LEU A 241 25.83 8.75 0.52
C LEU A 241 26.93 7.71 0.30
N LYS A 242 27.41 7.55 -0.93
CA LYS A 242 28.50 6.63 -1.29
C LYS A 242 29.91 7.18 -0.93
N ALA A 243 30.01 8.33 -0.27
CA ALA A 243 31.30 8.84 0.20
C ALA A 243 31.97 7.88 1.20
N THR A 244 33.28 7.72 1.06
CA THR A 244 34.09 6.87 1.95
C THR A 244 34.08 7.42 3.37
N PRO A 245 33.72 6.62 4.39
CA PRO A 245 33.77 7.06 5.80
C PRO A 245 35.20 7.37 6.27
N ASP A 246 35.36 8.39 7.10
CA ASP A 246 36.66 8.83 7.61
C ASP A 246 37.44 7.73 8.37
N ASN A 247 36.74 6.78 8.96
CA ASN A 247 37.33 5.68 9.71
C ASN A 247 37.34 4.35 8.93
N ALA A 248 37.17 4.40 7.59
CA ALA A 248 37.38 3.23 6.75
C ALA A 248 38.84 2.75 6.79
N SER A 249 39.02 1.45 6.57
CA SER A 249 40.35 0.86 6.55
C SER A 249 41.23 1.50 5.45
N THR A 250 42.48 1.77 5.79
CA THR A 250 43.50 2.19 4.83
C THR A 250 44.20 0.99 4.13
N ASP A 251 44.06 -0.21 4.70
CA ASP A 251 44.69 -1.44 4.19
C ASP A 251 43.80 -2.12 3.12
N THR A 252 42.50 -1.79 3.11
CA THR A 252 41.56 -2.28 2.12
C THR A 252 40.82 -1.10 1.49
N THR A 253 41.02 -0.87 0.21
CA THR A 253 40.40 0.24 -0.51
C THR A 253 38.99 -0.12 -0.94
N ILE A 254 38.01 0.74 -0.60
CA ILE A 254 36.66 0.67 -1.13
C ILE A 254 36.69 0.96 -2.62
N THR A 255 36.22 0.03 -3.44
CA THR A 255 36.19 0.15 -4.91
C THR A 255 34.84 0.63 -5.41
N GLY A 256 33.78 0.45 -4.61
CA GLY A 256 32.40 0.83 -4.93
C GLY A 256 31.47 0.63 -3.73
N TRP A 257 30.20 0.88 -3.96
CA TRP A 257 29.11 0.63 -3.02
C TRP A 257 27.97 -0.07 -3.74
N ASN A 258 27.54 -1.20 -3.22
CA ASN A 258 26.30 -1.85 -3.62
C ASN A 258 25.16 -1.29 -2.80
N ILE A 259 24.03 -0.98 -3.46
CA ILE A 259 22.76 -0.70 -2.79
C ILE A 259 22.08 -2.05 -2.62
N PHE A 260 21.99 -2.51 -1.38
CA PHE A 260 21.35 -3.78 -1.08
C PHE A 260 19.83 -3.60 -1.02
N ASP A 261 19.14 -4.17 -1.98
CA ASP A 261 17.70 -4.03 -2.17
C ASP A 261 17.07 -5.29 -2.78
N PRO A 262 17.03 -6.40 -2.02
CA PRO A 262 16.65 -7.71 -2.55
C PRO A 262 15.20 -7.83 -3.03
N ASP A 263 14.33 -6.91 -2.66
CA ASP A 263 12.94 -6.84 -3.09
C ASP A 263 12.69 -5.84 -4.23
N GLY A 264 13.74 -5.13 -4.67
CA GLY A 264 13.64 -4.17 -5.77
C GLY A 264 12.78 -2.96 -5.46
N SER A 265 12.62 -2.63 -4.18
CA SER A 265 11.79 -1.50 -3.74
C SER A 265 12.45 -0.14 -3.95
N THR A 266 13.78 -0.12 -4.04
CA THR A 266 14.57 1.11 -4.25
C THR A 266 14.74 1.37 -5.74
N ASP A 267 13.95 2.28 -6.29
CA ASP A 267 14.15 2.77 -7.66
C ASP A 267 15.27 3.81 -7.68
N GLU A 268 16.41 3.49 -8.33
CA GLU A 268 17.54 4.44 -8.47
C GLU A 268 17.14 5.73 -9.22
N GLU A 269 16.07 5.71 -10.02
CA GLU A 269 15.51 6.88 -10.70
C GLU A 269 14.50 7.64 -9.82
N GLY A 270 14.25 7.17 -8.61
CA GLY A 270 13.29 7.74 -7.66
C GLY A 270 13.66 9.12 -7.14
N THR A 271 12.73 9.72 -6.45
CA THR A 271 12.89 11.02 -5.79
C THR A 271 12.50 10.92 -4.32
N ILE A 272 13.15 11.77 -3.50
CA ILE A 272 12.79 11.90 -2.09
C ILE A 272 11.36 12.47 -1.98
N GLY A 273 10.55 11.81 -1.22
CA GLY A 273 9.16 12.17 -0.97
C GLY A 273 8.49 11.10 -0.14
N VAL A 274 7.20 11.26 0.10
CA VAL A 274 6.37 10.19 0.63
C VAL A 274 5.90 9.34 -0.54
N HIS A 275 6.21 8.07 -0.49
CA HIS A 275 5.66 7.08 -1.39
C HIS A 275 4.58 6.32 -0.63
N ILE A 276 3.32 6.64 -0.94
CA ILE A 276 2.17 5.92 -0.40
C ILE A 276 1.65 5.04 -1.52
N ASP A 277 1.73 3.75 -1.33
CA ASP A 277 1.07 2.78 -2.19
C ASP A 277 0.02 1.99 -1.38
N GLU A 278 -0.55 0.96 -2.01
CA GLU A 278 -1.53 0.07 -1.39
C GLU A 278 -0.99 -0.70 -0.16
N ARG A 279 0.33 -0.67 0.08
CA ARG A 279 1.04 -1.35 1.17
C ARG A 279 1.39 -0.42 2.34
N GLY A 280 1.16 0.87 2.21
CA GLY A 280 1.43 1.88 3.24
C GLY A 280 2.49 2.92 2.83
N SER A 281 2.96 3.71 3.79
CA SER A 281 4.02 4.70 3.59
C SER A 281 5.39 4.02 3.55
N TRP A 282 6.23 4.44 2.61
CA TRP A 282 7.60 3.95 2.46
C TRP A 282 8.56 4.95 3.07
N GLU A 283 9.51 4.43 3.84
CA GLU A 283 10.66 5.23 4.27
C GLU A 283 11.71 5.23 3.13
N ASN A 284 12.34 6.40 2.91
CA ASN A 284 13.45 6.51 1.96
C ASN A 284 14.71 5.95 2.62
N ASP A 285 14.88 4.64 2.62
CA ASP A 285 16.01 3.97 3.29
C ASP A 285 16.99 3.38 2.28
N PHE A 286 18.29 3.55 2.56
CA PHE A 286 19.35 2.95 1.76
C PHE A 286 20.24 2.05 2.62
N ASP A 287 20.40 0.80 2.22
CA ASP A 287 21.39 -0.13 2.80
C ASP A 287 22.60 -0.26 1.85
N LEU A 288 23.70 0.41 2.19
CA LEU A 288 24.90 0.50 1.38
C LEU A 288 25.97 -0.47 1.91
N ILE A 289 26.41 -1.38 1.06
CA ILE A 289 27.46 -2.35 1.37
C ILE A 289 28.70 -2.03 0.54
N ALA A 290 29.82 -1.77 1.20
CA ALA A 290 31.09 -1.43 0.52
C ALA A 290 31.63 -2.62 -0.27
N GLU A 291 32.11 -2.34 -1.48
CA GLU A 291 32.78 -3.30 -2.34
C GLU A 291 34.31 -3.18 -2.24
N TYR A 292 35.00 -4.31 -2.31
CA TYR A 292 36.44 -4.41 -2.23
C TYR A 292 36.98 -5.33 -3.32
N GLN A 293 38.27 -5.20 -3.67
CA GLN A 293 38.90 -6.03 -4.68
C GLN A 293 39.02 -7.50 -4.24
N ASN A 294 39.48 -7.75 -3.01
CA ASN A 294 39.86 -9.09 -2.52
C ASN A 294 38.96 -9.59 -1.38
N VAL A 295 38.05 -8.79 -0.90
CA VAL A 295 37.12 -9.09 0.20
C VAL A 295 35.72 -8.93 -0.32
N GLU A 296 34.83 -9.76 0.17
CA GLU A 296 33.39 -9.68 -0.06
C GLU A 296 32.67 -9.48 1.26
N LEU A 297 31.77 -8.52 1.31
CA LEU A 297 30.89 -8.29 2.43
C LEU A 297 29.54 -8.98 2.15
N ASN A 298 29.22 -9.96 2.99
CA ASN A 298 28.03 -10.78 2.82
C ASN A 298 26.94 -10.38 3.83
N LYS A 299 25.75 -10.06 3.35
CA LYS A 299 24.57 -9.84 4.18
C LYS A 299 24.04 -11.17 4.66
N VAL A 300 23.81 -11.30 5.95
CA VAL A 300 23.29 -12.53 6.60
C VAL A 300 22.10 -12.16 7.45
N PHE A 301 20.98 -12.78 7.16
CA PHE A 301 19.75 -12.68 7.95
C PHE A 301 19.63 -13.87 8.90
N TYR A 302 19.36 -13.61 10.16
CA TYR A 302 19.15 -14.62 11.20
C TYR A 302 17.68 -14.64 11.54
N LYS A 303 17.02 -15.77 11.31
CA LYS A 303 15.59 -15.96 11.64
C LYS A 303 15.47 -16.88 12.84
N ILE A 304 14.95 -16.38 13.94
CA ILE A 304 14.67 -17.18 15.14
C ILE A 304 13.19 -17.13 15.49
N VAL A 305 12.68 -18.18 16.13
CA VAL A 305 11.34 -18.13 16.72
C VAL A 305 11.48 -17.70 18.18
N GLY A 306 10.89 -16.56 18.52
CA GLY A 306 10.90 -15.98 19.85
C GLY A 306 9.87 -16.61 20.81
N GLU A 307 9.97 -16.27 22.09
CA GLU A 307 9.01 -16.74 23.12
C GLU A 307 7.57 -16.24 22.87
N ASP A 308 7.40 -15.20 22.06
CA ASP A 308 6.11 -14.68 21.58
C ASP A 308 5.53 -15.48 20.41
N GLN A 309 6.17 -16.59 20.03
CA GLN A 309 5.81 -17.48 18.92
C GLN A 309 5.90 -16.83 17.54
N LYS A 310 6.57 -15.67 17.44
CA LYS A 310 6.80 -15.00 16.16
C LYS A 310 8.21 -15.24 15.65
N ILE A 311 8.36 -15.16 14.32
CA ILE A 311 9.68 -15.13 13.70
C ILE A 311 10.27 -13.74 13.88
N HIS A 312 11.45 -13.68 14.50
CA HIS A 312 12.24 -12.49 14.62
C HIS A 312 13.40 -12.58 13.64
N GLU A 313 13.56 -11.56 12.83
CA GLU A 313 14.65 -11.45 11.90
C GLU A 313 15.61 -10.35 12.34
N THR A 314 16.90 -10.66 12.34
CA THR A 314 17.98 -9.69 12.53
C THR A 314 19.02 -9.90 11.43
N ASP A 315 19.76 -8.86 11.09
CA ASP A 315 20.76 -8.94 10.06
C ASP A 315 22.17 -8.56 10.55
N LYS A 316 23.16 -9.10 9.88
CA LYS A 316 24.58 -8.77 10.07
C LYS A 316 25.30 -8.83 8.74
N VAL A 317 26.25 -7.92 8.53
CA VAL A 317 27.20 -8.03 7.44
C VAL A 317 28.48 -8.67 7.96
N VAL A 318 28.94 -9.71 7.27
CA VAL A 318 30.21 -10.43 7.58
C VAL A 318 31.19 -10.30 6.43
N SER A 319 32.49 -10.39 6.70
CA SER A 319 33.53 -10.30 5.68
C SER A 319 34.19 -11.64 5.43
N ASN A 320 34.37 -11.96 4.17
CA ASN A 320 35.09 -13.16 3.70
C ASN A 320 36.06 -12.80 2.55
N ALA A 321 36.98 -13.68 2.24
CA ALA A 321 37.75 -13.54 1.00
C ALA A 321 36.80 -13.58 -0.20
N LYS A 322 37.12 -12.86 -1.27
CA LYS A 322 36.28 -12.86 -2.47
C LYS A 322 36.15 -14.28 -3.04
N ASN A 323 34.91 -14.63 -3.45
CA ASN A 323 34.54 -15.98 -3.91
C ASN A 323 34.68 -17.08 -2.85
N SER A 324 34.52 -16.76 -1.59
CA SER A 324 34.46 -17.74 -0.51
C SER A 324 33.28 -18.71 -0.69
N SER A 325 33.43 -19.92 -0.18
CA SER A 325 32.34 -20.91 -0.18
C SER A 325 31.25 -20.51 0.81
N GLU A 326 30.04 -21.06 0.64
CA GLU A 326 28.95 -20.92 1.60
C GLU A 326 29.35 -21.37 3.01
N GLN A 327 30.22 -22.41 3.10
CA GLN A 327 30.76 -22.87 4.38
C GLN A 327 31.67 -21.83 5.05
N ASP A 328 32.44 -21.06 4.27
CA ASP A 328 33.27 -19.99 4.83
C ASP A 328 32.42 -18.84 5.36
N VAL A 329 31.35 -18.48 4.65
CA VAL A 329 30.36 -17.50 5.14
C VAL A 329 29.68 -18.01 6.41
N TYR A 330 29.28 -19.28 6.44
CA TYR A 330 28.73 -19.90 7.66
C TYR A 330 29.67 -19.80 8.86
N ASN A 331 30.96 -20.15 8.66
CA ASN A 331 31.96 -20.14 9.74
C ASN A 331 32.17 -18.73 10.32
N GLU A 332 31.99 -17.69 9.51
CA GLU A 332 32.06 -16.31 9.99
C GLU A 332 30.74 -15.91 10.66
N ALA A 333 29.62 -16.19 10.01
CA ALA A 333 28.28 -15.78 10.46
C ALA A 333 27.88 -16.43 11.81
N ILE A 334 28.29 -17.68 12.06
CA ILE A 334 27.96 -18.40 13.31
C ILE A 334 28.48 -17.71 14.58
N LYS A 335 29.43 -16.78 14.44
CA LYS A 335 29.95 -15.99 15.55
C LYS A 335 28.98 -14.92 16.06
N TYR A 336 27.93 -14.61 15.29
CA TYR A 336 26.99 -13.51 15.53
C TYR A 336 25.55 -13.97 15.69
N ILE A 337 25.34 -15.26 15.98
CA ILE A 337 23.99 -15.80 16.18
C ILE A 337 23.26 -15.07 17.32
N PRO A 338 22.00 -14.69 17.12
CA PRO A 338 21.22 -14.05 18.16
C PRO A 338 20.76 -15.07 19.24
N ASP A 339 20.55 -14.55 20.44
CA ASP A 339 19.88 -15.25 21.52
C ASP A 339 18.35 -15.05 21.43
N GLY A 340 17.59 -15.75 22.30
CA GLY A 340 16.15 -15.50 22.45
C GLY A 340 15.26 -16.55 21.78
N HIS A 341 15.81 -17.75 21.54
CA HIS A 341 15.04 -18.86 21.00
C HIS A 341 13.90 -19.31 21.91
N MET A 342 12.76 -19.62 21.34
CA MET A 342 11.64 -20.20 22.04
C MET A 342 12.02 -21.56 22.67
N LYS A 343 12.02 -21.66 24.00
CA LYS A 343 12.43 -22.84 24.74
C LYS A 343 11.61 -24.11 24.40
N ALA A 344 10.32 -23.92 24.13
CA ALA A 344 9.43 -25.02 23.78
C ALA A 344 9.80 -25.73 22.47
N LEU A 345 10.62 -25.13 21.60
CA LEU A 345 11.09 -25.72 20.35
C LEU A 345 12.33 -26.60 20.51
N GLU A 346 12.98 -26.57 21.67
CA GLU A 346 14.17 -27.38 21.96
C GLU A 346 15.31 -27.13 20.94
N TYR A 347 15.87 -25.93 20.98
CA TYR A 347 16.99 -25.55 20.12
C TYR A 347 18.17 -26.52 20.26
N THR A 348 18.64 -27.03 19.11
CA THR A 348 19.69 -28.06 19.07
C THR A 348 21.13 -27.56 19.20
N GLY A 349 21.32 -26.24 19.19
CA GLY A 349 22.64 -25.60 19.10
C GLY A 349 23.20 -25.54 17.68
N ASN A 350 22.49 -26.06 16.68
CA ASN A 350 22.94 -26.10 15.30
C ASN A 350 22.16 -25.07 14.44
N TRP A 351 22.82 -24.59 13.40
CA TRP A 351 22.25 -23.69 12.40
C TRP A 351 22.41 -24.28 11.00
N SER A 352 21.54 -23.87 10.08
CA SER A 352 21.70 -24.04 8.66
C SER A 352 21.89 -22.68 7.99
N ILE A 353 22.62 -22.65 6.88
CA ILE A 353 22.75 -21.47 6.04
C ILE A 353 22.21 -21.81 4.66
N THR A 354 21.62 -20.85 4.00
CA THR A 354 21.14 -20.94 2.62
C THR A 354 21.51 -19.67 1.90
N LYS A 355 22.19 -19.80 0.76
CA LYS A 355 22.45 -18.69 -0.16
C LYS A 355 21.18 -18.39 -0.95
N ILE A 356 20.79 -17.13 -0.99
CA ILE A 356 19.62 -16.62 -1.72
C ILE A 356 20.11 -15.59 -2.73
N THR A 357 19.58 -15.65 -3.94
CA THR A 357 19.77 -14.61 -4.96
C THR A 357 18.39 -14.01 -5.23
N SER A 358 18.31 -12.69 -5.16
CA SER A 358 17.08 -11.97 -5.50
C SER A 358 16.74 -12.16 -6.98
N ASP A 359 15.47 -12.41 -7.26
CA ASP A 359 14.94 -12.48 -8.62
C ASP A 359 14.75 -11.09 -9.25
N MET A 360 14.84 -10.02 -8.44
CA MET A 360 14.56 -8.64 -8.87
C MET A 360 15.80 -7.90 -9.36
N ASN A 361 16.95 -8.09 -8.67
CA ASN A 361 18.15 -7.29 -8.93
C ASN A 361 19.48 -8.06 -8.78
N ASP A 362 19.44 -9.39 -8.75
CA ASP A 362 20.59 -10.28 -8.57
C ASP A 362 21.35 -10.11 -7.24
N ASP A 363 20.81 -9.38 -6.26
CA ASP A 363 21.40 -9.26 -4.94
C ASP A 363 21.55 -10.62 -4.27
N VAL A 364 22.74 -10.88 -3.72
CA VAL A 364 23.07 -12.12 -3.03
C VAL A 364 23.11 -11.88 -1.53
N TYR A 365 22.39 -12.70 -0.79
CA TYR A 365 22.41 -12.71 0.66
C TYR A 365 22.28 -14.13 1.22
N TYR A 366 22.45 -14.26 2.52
CA TYR A 366 22.38 -15.54 3.19
C TYR A 366 21.29 -15.52 4.26
N SER A 367 20.54 -16.60 4.37
CA SER A 367 19.57 -16.82 5.44
C SER A 367 20.10 -17.90 6.37
N MET A 368 20.20 -17.60 7.66
CA MET A 368 20.56 -18.53 8.70
C MET A 368 19.35 -18.85 9.58
N MET A 369 19.09 -20.15 9.72
CA MET A 369 17.98 -20.65 10.55
C MET A 369 18.50 -21.65 11.56
N PRO A 370 18.07 -21.55 12.84
CA PRO A 370 18.41 -22.54 13.87
C PRO A 370 17.70 -23.86 13.59
N LYS A 371 18.33 -24.97 14.00
CA LYS A 371 17.69 -26.28 13.97
C LYS A 371 17.01 -26.55 15.33
N TYR A 372 15.73 -26.85 15.26
CA TYR A 372 14.93 -27.23 16.42
C TYR A 372 14.55 -28.72 16.36
N ASN A 373 14.28 -29.34 17.50
CA ASN A 373 13.72 -30.69 17.57
C ASN A 373 12.23 -30.72 17.18
N LYS A 374 11.60 -29.55 17.07
CA LYS A 374 10.22 -29.41 16.59
C LYS A 374 10.21 -28.58 15.30
N ILE A 375 9.30 -28.93 14.40
CA ILE A 375 9.19 -28.26 13.11
C ILE A 375 8.33 -27.00 13.28
N VAL A 376 8.83 -25.88 12.78
CA VAL A 376 8.04 -24.65 12.60
C VAL A 376 7.53 -24.67 11.17
N VAL A 377 6.22 -24.66 10.99
CA VAL A 377 5.59 -24.50 9.68
C VAL A 377 5.04 -23.08 9.63
N GLU A 378 5.63 -22.28 8.77
CA GLU A 378 5.07 -20.97 8.39
C GLU A 378 3.93 -21.25 7.41
N VAL A 379 2.72 -20.96 7.81
CA VAL A 379 1.56 -21.05 6.92
C VAL A 379 1.19 -19.62 6.57
N ASP A 380 1.50 -19.22 5.35
CA ASP A 380 0.93 -18.02 4.74
C ASP A 380 -0.56 -18.35 4.47
N MET A 381 -1.39 -18.01 5.42
CA MET A 381 -2.82 -18.00 5.22
C MET A 381 -3.11 -16.78 4.35
N ALA A 382 -3.25 -16.99 3.04
CA ALA A 382 -3.68 -15.98 2.08
C ALA A 382 -5.10 -15.48 2.40
N ASN A 383 -5.24 -14.88 3.55
CA ASN A 383 -6.38 -14.10 3.97
C ASN A 383 -6.03 -12.63 3.74
N TYR A 384 -7.01 -11.86 3.44
CA TYR A 384 -7.01 -10.43 3.06
C TYR A 384 -6.19 -9.46 3.95
N ASP A 385 -5.55 -9.92 5.00
CA ASP A 385 -4.76 -9.12 5.95
C ASP A 385 -3.25 -9.46 5.97
N HIS A 386 -2.78 -10.36 5.08
CA HIS A 386 -1.39 -10.82 5.03
C HIS A 386 -0.81 -11.26 6.38
N SER A 387 -1.66 -11.69 7.32
CA SER A 387 -1.18 -12.24 8.59
C SER A 387 -0.55 -13.60 8.36
N VAL A 388 0.68 -13.75 8.84
CA VAL A 388 1.40 -15.03 8.84
C VAL A 388 1.13 -15.74 10.16
N ASP A 389 0.39 -16.84 10.12
CA ASP A 389 0.21 -17.71 11.28
C ASP A 389 1.32 -18.75 11.33
N THR A 390 2.09 -18.73 12.42
CA THR A 390 3.13 -19.74 12.67
C THR A 390 2.53 -20.94 13.37
N ILE A 391 2.49 -22.10 12.72
CA ILE A 391 2.04 -23.35 13.32
C ILE A 391 3.26 -24.19 13.68
N ILE A 392 3.33 -24.61 14.94
CA ILE A 392 4.43 -25.41 15.48
C ILE A 392 3.99 -26.86 15.57
N TYR A 393 4.69 -27.76 14.88
CA TYR A 393 4.48 -29.19 14.98
C TYR A 393 5.67 -29.86 15.71
N ALA A 394 5.38 -30.87 16.49
CA ALA A 394 6.42 -31.77 17.00
C ALA A 394 6.99 -32.57 15.82
N ALA A 395 8.31 -32.63 15.68
CA ALA A 395 8.93 -33.59 14.78
C ALA A 395 8.63 -35.00 15.33
N ASP A 396 8.12 -35.90 14.48
CA ASP A 396 8.08 -37.30 14.81
C ASP A 396 9.53 -37.80 14.99
N PRO A 397 9.83 -38.60 16.02
CA PRO A 397 11.17 -39.02 16.34
C PRO A 397 11.83 -39.90 15.27
#